data_c413b129e1784ff8e90f18ec42fba1de
#
_entry.id   c413b129e1784ff8e90f18ec42fba1de
#
_cell.length_a   1.000
_cell.length_b   1.000
_cell.length_c   1.000
_cell.angle_alpha   90.00
_cell.angle_beta   90.00
_cell.angle_gamma   90.00
#
_symmetry.space_group_name_H-M   'P 1'
#
loop_
_entity.id
_entity.type
_entity.pdbx_description
1 polymer ?
#
loop_
_entity_poly.entity_id
_entity_poly.type
_entity_poly.pdbx_seq_one_letter_code
_entity_poly.pdbx_strand_id
1 'polypeptide(L)'
;MSFYSKPKALHAFDAKFEAQKIAFAPISFQVARCLLRFGVLDVIDTASGASANEIHQMLSAAGAPLSHYALGVLLDMGLSMGLLWREEDTYQLDKTGHFLLHDGMSRTNLEFVHHICYQGMFKLEESLLSGNPAGLSQFGDWDTLYPALSSLPSAAKESWFAFDHFYSDHAFDSLLPLVLADKPAHLVDIGGNTGKWARACCHYQADLKVTIMDLPQQLALAQDACRETGFGERIDFHPVDLLTESPRFVEGADLYWMSQFLDCFSEAQIRSVLAHTRKAMSKDSRLYILETFWDKQPNEASAYCVNATSLYFTAIANGNSRMYHSSVFEQLLTESGLTIGWQKHNIGLGHTLLCCKVK
;
A
#
# COMPACT_ATOMS: atom_id res chain seq x y z
N MET A 1 -10.82 -18.20 8.35
CA MET A 1 -9.90 -19.36 8.30
C MET A 1 -8.50 -18.81 8.06
N SER A 2 -7.48 -19.29 8.73
CA SER A 2 -6.11 -18.88 8.43
C SER A 2 -5.67 -19.54 7.12
N PHE A 3 -5.23 -18.77 6.14
CA PHE A 3 -4.65 -19.27 4.87
C PHE A 3 -3.45 -20.21 5.10
N TYR A 4 -2.78 -20.05 6.24
CA TYR A 4 -1.53 -20.73 6.56
C TYR A 4 -1.68 -21.82 7.64
N SER A 5 -2.90 -22.23 7.94
CA SER A 5 -3.17 -23.23 9.01
C SER A 5 -2.89 -24.68 8.61
N LYS A 6 -2.66 -24.94 7.32
CA LYS A 6 -2.38 -26.29 6.79
C LYS A 6 -1.23 -26.23 5.79
N PRO A 7 -0.41 -27.31 5.71
CA PRO A 7 0.60 -27.39 4.65
C PRO A 7 -0.06 -27.40 3.28
N LYS A 8 0.61 -26.79 2.27
CA LYS A 8 0.19 -26.92 0.87
C LYS A 8 0.45 -28.34 0.41
N ALA A 9 -0.58 -28.99 -0.14
CA ALA A 9 -0.46 -30.35 -0.71
C ALA A 9 0.18 -30.28 -2.10
N LEU A 10 1.49 -30.03 -2.16
CA LEU A 10 2.27 -30.04 -3.38
C LEU A 10 2.95 -31.39 -3.60
N HIS A 11 3.02 -31.87 -4.84
CA HIS A 11 3.92 -32.95 -5.20
C HIS A 11 5.38 -32.50 -5.09
N ALA A 12 6.30 -33.45 -4.90
CA ALA A 12 7.73 -33.14 -4.69
C ALA A 12 8.34 -32.28 -5.82
N PHE A 13 7.98 -32.56 -7.07
CA PHE A 13 8.47 -31.77 -8.22
C PHE A 13 7.89 -30.35 -8.24
N ASP A 14 6.61 -30.17 -7.89
CA ASP A 14 5.99 -28.85 -7.79
C ASP A 14 6.63 -28.03 -6.65
N ALA A 15 6.84 -28.64 -5.49
CA ALA A 15 7.54 -28.01 -4.38
C ALA A 15 8.98 -27.59 -4.74
N LYS A 16 9.71 -28.46 -5.49
CA LYS A 16 11.04 -28.12 -6.00
C LYS A 16 10.98 -26.95 -6.99
N PHE A 17 9.97 -26.92 -7.86
CA PHE A 17 9.80 -25.83 -8.82
C PHE A 17 9.50 -24.51 -8.11
N GLU A 18 8.60 -24.49 -7.11
CA GLU A 18 8.34 -23.31 -6.30
C GLU A 18 9.61 -22.80 -5.57
N ALA A 19 10.45 -23.71 -5.06
CA ALA A 19 11.73 -23.34 -4.45
C ALA A 19 12.68 -22.67 -5.47
N GLN A 20 12.71 -23.15 -6.73
CA GLN A 20 13.50 -22.50 -7.80
C GLN A 20 12.94 -21.13 -8.18
N LYS A 21 11.62 -20.96 -8.22
CA LYS A 21 11.00 -19.64 -8.43
C LYS A 21 11.45 -18.64 -7.37
N ILE A 22 11.53 -19.04 -6.10
CA ILE A 22 12.04 -18.19 -5.01
C ILE A 22 13.51 -17.85 -5.24
N ALA A 23 14.36 -18.85 -5.54
CA ALA A 23 15.79 -18.64 -5.76
C ALA A 23 16.09 -17.68 -6.93
N PHE A 24 15.30 -17.74 -8.00
CA PHE A 24 15.42 -16.90 -9.19
C PHE A 24 14.45 -15.70 -9.21
N ALA A 25 13.72 -15.43 -8.11
CA ALA A 25 12.74 -14.35 -8.03
C ALA A 25 13.28 -12.97 -8.48
N PRO A 26 14.50 -12.54 -8.10
CA PRO A 26 15.06 -11.26 -8.56
C PRO A 26 15.17 -11.17 -10.09
N ILE A 27 15.55 -12.27 -10.75
CA ILE A 27 15.66 -12.33 -12.23
C ILE A 27 14.26 -12.29 -12.83
N SER A 28 13.34 -13.14 -12.36
CA SER A 28 11.96 -13.20 -12.82
C SER A 28 11.27 -11.85 -12.73
N PHE A 29 11.45 -11.13 -11.61
CA PHE A 29 10.91 -9.80 -11.41
C PHE A 29 11.39 -8.81 -12.48
N GLN A 30 12.70 -8.77 -12.75
CA GLN A 30 13.25 -7.85 -13.75
C GLN A 30 12.83 -8.23 -15.18
N VAL A 31 12.72 -9.52 -15.50
CA VAL A 31 12.22 -9.98 -16.81
C VAL A 31 10.75 -9.55 -16.99
N ALA A 32 9.89 -9.78 -16.01
CA ALA A 32 8.49 -9.35 -16.06
C ALA A 32 8.37 -7.84 -16.32
N ARG A 33 9.20 -7.06 -15.62
CA ARG A 33 9.25 -5.61 -15.81
C ARG A 33 9.75 -5.20 -17.19
N CYS A 34 10.78 -5.86 -17.72
CA CYS A 34 11.28 -5.62 -19.07
C CYS A 34 10.23 -5.97 -20.15
N LEU A 35 9.53 -7.09 -20.00
CA LEU A 35 8.46 -7.48 -20.92
C LEU A 35 7.35 -6.42 -20.98
N LEU A 36 6.97 -5.86 -19.84
CA LEU A 36 6.00 -4.75 -19.78
C LEU A 36 6.58 -3.46 -20.38
N ARG A 37 7.74 -3.03 -19.89
CA ARG A 37 8.33 -1.74 -20.25
C ARG A 37 8.66 -1.60 -21.72
N PHE A 38 9.12 -2.68 -22.35
CA PHE A 38 9.41 -2.69 -23.79
C PHE A 38 8.17 -2.91 -24.65
N GLY A 39 6.98 -3.15 -24.04
CA GLY A 39 5.74 -3.37 -24.75
C GLY A 39 5.63 -4.77 -25.40
N VAL A 40 6.43 -5.74 -24.97
CA VAL A 40 6.40 -7.10 -25.54
C VAL A 40 5.06 -7.76 -25.28
N LEU A 41 4.52 -7.65 -24.04
CA LEU A 41 3.21 -8.21 -23.71
C LEU A 41 2.08 -7.48 -24.43
N ASP A 42 2.17 -6.15 -24.58
CA ASP A 42 1.18 -5.33 -25.31
C ASP A 42 1.08 -5.73 -26.77
N VAL A 43 2.24 -5.96 -27.42
CA VAL A 43 2.29 -6.39 -28.83
C VAL A 43 1.65 -7.76 -29.01
N ILE A 44 1.97 -8.73 -28.14
CA ILE A 44 1.42 -10.08 -28.20
C ILE A 44 -0.09 -10.06 -27.97
N ASP A 45 -0.57 -9.27 -27.01
CA ASP A 45 -1.99 -9.12 -26.67
C ASP A 45 -2.77 -8.49 -27.83
N THR A 46 -2.27 -7.36 -28.34
CA THR A 46 -2.90 -6.61 -29.45
C THR A 46 -3.01 -7.45 -30.74
N ALA A 47 -1.99 -8.25 -31.02
CA ALA A 47 -1.97 -9.14 -32.19
C ALA A 47 -2.76 -10.44 -31.98
N SER A 48 -3.24 -10.70 -30.75
CA SER A 48 -3.85 -12.00 -30.38
C SER A 48 -2.93 -13.19 -30.64
N GLY A 49 -1.63 -12.97 -30.49
CA GLY A 49 -0.53 -13.90 -30.77
C GLY A 49 0.34 -13.43 -31.93
N ALA A 50 1.66 -13.64 -31.83
CA ALA A 50 2.63 -13.25 -32.84
C ALA A 50 3.90 -14.10 -32.76
N SER A 51 4.57 -14.30 -33.90
CA SER A 51 5.91 -14.90 -33.94
C SER A 51 6.97 -13.93 -33.41
N ALA A 52 8.14 -14.45 -33.02
CA ALA A 52 9.25 -13.63 -32.56
C ALA A 52 9.67 -12.56 -33.59
N ASN A 53 9.61 -12.86 -34.88
CA ASN A 53 9.92 -11.90 -35.93
C ASN A 53 8.89 -10.78 -36.03
N GLU A 54 7.60 -11.10 -35.98
CA GLU A 54 6.52 -10.10 -35.95
C GLU A 54 6.60 -9.20 -34.73
N ILE A 55 6.80 -9.78 -33.54
CA ILE A 55 7.01 -9.03 -32.30
C ILE A 55 8.19 -8.06 -32.45
N HIS A 56 9.33 -8.55 -32.98
CA HIS A 56 10.51 -7.71 -33.19
C HIS A 56 10.23 -6.55 -34.14
N GLN A 57 9.52 -6.80 -35.25
CA GLN A 57 9.14 -5.75 -36.22
C GLN A 57 8.22 -4.71 -35.57
N MET A 58 7.20 -5.14 -34.84
CA MET A 58 6.25 -4.24 -34.18
C MET A 58 6.93 -3.39 -33.12
N LEU A 59 7.79 -3.96 -32.30
CA LEU A 59 8.57 -3.23 -31.29
C LEU A 59 9.52 -2.20 -31.93
N SER A 60 10.19 -2.59 -33.01
CA SER A 60 11.08 -1.68 -33.76
C SER A 60 10.31 -0.51 -34.36
N ALA A 61 9.13 -0.74 -34.90
CA ALA A 61 8.24 0.30 -35.41
C ALA A 61 7.71 1.23 -34.31
N ALA A 62 7.52 0.72 -33.10
CA ALA A 62 7.11 1.48 -31.91
C ALA A 62 8.28 2.25 -31.23
N GLY A 63 9.50 2.15 -31.75
CA GLY A 63 10.67 2.83 -31.19
C GLY A 63 11.33 2.12 -30.01
N ALA A 64 11.06 0.82 -29.81
CA ALA A 64 11.70 -0.04 -28.82
C ALA A 64 12.62 -1.09 -29.51
N PRO A 65 13.82 -0.71 -29.98
CA PRO A 65 14.68 -1.57 -30.78
C PRO A 65 15.41 -2.60 -29.91
N LEU A 66 14.75 -3.69 -29.56
CA LEU A 66 15.41 -4.85 -28.97
C LEU A 66 16.12 -5.64 -30.09
N SER A 67 17.35 -6.13 -29.84
CA SER A 67 17.95 -7.10 -30.73
C SER A 67 17.17 -8.42 -30.72
N HIS A 68 17.28 -9.23 -31.76
CA HIS A 68 16.69 -10.59 -31.79
C HIS A 68 17.14 -11.43 -30.58
N TYR A 69 18.42 -11.31 -30.19
CA TYR A 69 18.94 -11.97 -29.00
C TYR A 69 18.21 -11.50 -27.72
N ALA A 70 18.10 -10.19 -27.50
CA ALA A 70 17.45 -9.63 -26.32
C ALA A 70 15.97 -10.02 -26.25
N LEU A 71 15.26 -9.96 -27.36
CA LEU A 71 13.88 -10.42 -27.43
C LEU A 71 13.78 -11.93 -27.16
N GLY A 72 14.68 -12.74 -27.75
CA GLY A 72 14.69 -14.20 -27.56
C GLY A 72 14.80 -14.58 -26.08
N VAL A 73 15.78 -14.02 -25.33
CA VAL A 73 15.95 -14.37 -23.91
C VAL A 73 14.76 -13.91 -23.05
N LEU A 74 14.10 -12.81 -23.40
CA LEU A 74 12.89 -12.35 -22.70
C LEU A 74 11.70 -13.28 -22.97
N LEU A 75 11.50 -13.73 -24.23
CA LEU A 75 10.45 -14.65 -24.60
C LEU A 75 10.66 -16.03 -23.95
N ASP A 76 11.87 -16.57 -23.96
CA ASP A 76 12.20 -17.85 -23.33
C ASP A 76 11.91 -17.82 -21.82
N MET A 77 12.28 -16.72 -21.15
CA MET A 77 12.00 -16.59 -19.74
C MET A 77 10.50 -16.32 -19.48
N GLY A 78 9.82 -15.59 -20.37
CA GLY A 78 8.37 -15.40 -20.33
C GLY A 78 7.58 -16.71 -20.38
N LEU A 79 8.02 -17.66 -21.24
CA LEU A 79 7.50 -19.03 -21.28
C LEU A 79 7.78 -19.77 -19.97
N SER A 80 9.02 -19.71 -19.48
CA SER A 80 9.43 -20.39 -18.24
C SER A 80 8.69 -19.91 -17.00
N MET A 81 8.30 -18.62 -16.98
CA MET A 81 7.52 -18.00 -15.91
C MET A 81 6.01 -18.26 -16.02
N GLY A 82 5.53 -18.86 -17.11
CA GLY A 82 4.10 -19.00 -17.38
C GLY A 82 3.39 -17.69 -17.65
N LEU A 83 4.10 -16.67 -18.13
CA LEU A 83 3.51 -15.42 -18.63
C LEU A 83 3.03 -15.58 -20.06
N LEU A 84 3.73 -16.40 -20.80
CA LEU A 84 3.50 -16.72 -22.21
C LEU A 84 3.35 -18.23 -22.35
N TRP A 85 2.65 -18.62 -23.41
CA TRP A 85 2.70 -19.97 -23.97
C TRP A 85 2.95 -19.87 -25.47
N ARG A 86 3.36 -20.96 -26.11
CA ARG A 86 3.70 -20.97 -27.52
C ARG A 86 3.09 -22.20 -28.22
N GLU A 87 2.43 -21.95 -29.34
CA GLU A 87 1.98 -22.96 -30.27
C GLU A 87 2.70 -22.78 -31.59
N GLU A 88 3.44 -23.79 -32.04
CA GLU A 88 4.36 -23.68 -33.16
C GLU A 88 5.33 -22.51 -33.00
N ASP A 89 5.24 -21.48 -33.82
CA ASP A 89 6.08 -20.27 -33.78
C ASP A 89 5.36 -19.05 -33.17
N THR A 90 4.11 -19.20 -32.73
CA THR A 90 3.28 -18.10 -32.23
C THR A 90 3.27 -18.05 -30.71
N TYR A 91 3.72 -16.94 -30.16
CA TYR A 91 3.64 -16.63 -28.72
C TYR A 91 2.30 -16.00 -28.40
N GLN A 92 1.72 -16.39 -27.28
CA GLN A 92 0.45 -15.87 -26.78
C GLN A 92 0.55 -15.59 -25.28
N LEU A 93 -0.29 -14.67 -24.76
CA LEU A 93 -0.36 -14.46 -23.31
C LEU A 93 -1.03 -15.65 -22.63
N ASP A 94 -0.43 -16.12 -21.53
CA ASP A 94 -1.13 -16.96 -20.57
C ASP A 94 -1.90 -16.08 -19.58
N LYS A 95 -2.77 -16.67 -18.77
CA LYS A 95 -3.56 -15.95 -17.76
C LYS A 95 -2.70 -15.09 -16.85
N THR A 96 -1.55 -15.59 -16.41
CA THR A 96 -0.61 -14.82 -15.57
C THR A 96 -0.06 -13.60 -16.30
N GLY A 97 0.31 -13.74 -17.58
CA GLY A 97 0.73 -12.63 -18.43
C GLY A 97 -0.36 -11.60 -18.65
N HIS A 98 -1.59 -12.06 -18.87
CA HIS A 98 -2.75 -11.18 -19.01
C HIS A 98 -3.01 -10.36 -17.72
N PHE A 99 -2.98 -10.99 -16.53
CA PHE A 99 -3.10 -10.26 -15.28
C PHE A 99 -1.94 -9.27 -15.06
N LEU A 100 -0.71 -9.67 -15.35
CA LEU A 100 0.45 -8.79 -15.23
C LEU A 100 0.30 -7.55 -16.12
N LEU A 101 -0.29 -7.69 -17.31
CA LEU A 101 -0.50 -6.59 -18.25
C LEU A 101 -1.69 -5.70 -17.88
N HIS A 102 -2.82 -6.27 -17.49
CA HIS A 102 -4.10 -5.54 -17.37
C HIS A 102 -4.56 -5.29 -15.94
N ASP A 103 -4.07 -6.05 -14.94
CA ASP A 103 -4.50 -5.84 -13.55
C ASP A 103 -3.77 -4.65 -12.92
N GLY A 104 -4.54 -3.63 -12.55
CA GLY A 104 -4.02 -2.41 -11.96
C GLY A 104 -3.24 -2.64 -10.66
N MET A 105 -3.68 -3.60 -9.83
CA MET A 105 -2.98 -3.95 -8.58
C MET A 105 -1.60 -4.54 -8.87
N SER A 106 -1.52 -5.50 -9.78
CA SER A 106 -0.25 -6.15 -10.18
C SER A 106 0.75 -5.14 -10.72
N ARG A 107 0.27 -4.20 -11.55
CA ARG A 107 1.12 -3.14 -12.11
C ARG A 107 1.59 -2.15 -11.05
N THR A 108 0.69 -1.70 -10.20
CA THR A 108 1.03 -0.77 -9.10
C THR A 108 2.04 -1.39 -8.15
N ASN A 109 1.85 -2.66 -7.77
CA ASN A 109 2.78 -3.39 -6.92
C ASN A 109 4.15 -3.58 -7.58
N LEU A 110 4.18 -3.89 -8.89
CA LEU A 110 5.43 -4.07 -9.63
C LEU A 110 6.27 -2.78 -9.66
N GLU A 111 5.64 -1.63 -9.97
CA GLU A 111 6.33 -0.34 -10.01
C GLU A 111 6.77 0.11 -8.61
N PHE A 112 5.92 -0.07 -7.59
CA PHE A 112 6.28 0.20 -6.20
C PHE A 112 7.48 -0.63 -5.75
N VAL A 113 7.45 -1.93 -5.97
CA VAL A 113 8.58 -2.80 -5.61
C VAL A 113 9.84 -2.38 -6.36
N HIS A 114 9.74 -2.05 -7.66
CA HIS A 114 10.90 -1.65 -8.46
C HIS A 114 11.53 -0.34 -7.97
N HIS A 115 10.72 0.70 -7.80
CA HIS A 115 11.23 2.04 -7.53
C HIS A 115 11.53 2.31 -6.06
N ILE A 116 10.82 1.61 -5.15
CA ILE A 116 10.95 1.83 -3.71
C ILE A 116 11.72 0.71 -3.02
N CYS A 117 11.40 -0.56 -3.30
CA CYS A 117 11.88 -1.65 -2.46
C CYS A 117 13.12 -2.33 -3.00
N TYR A 118 13.22 -2.54 -4.32
CA TYR A 118 14.09 -3.55 -4.92
C TYR A 118 15.57 -3.43 -4.51
N GLN A 119 16.14 -2.24 -4.58
CA GLN A 119 17.54 -2.02 -4.20
C GLN A 119 17.74 -2.07 -2.68
N GLY A 120 16.82 -1.48 -1.92
CA GLY A 120 16.92 -1.45 -0.46
C GLY A 120 16.74 -2.82 0.19
N MET A 121 16.07 -3.77 -0.48
CA MET A 121 15.93 -5.14 0.03
C MET A 121 17.26 -5.89 0.14
N PHE A 122 18.33 -5.47 -0.52
CA PHE A 122 19.68 -5.99 -0.27
C PHE A 122 20.13 -5.81 1.18
N LYS A 123 19.56 -4.84 1.90
CA LYS A 123 19.85 -4.55 3.31
C LYS A 123 18.78 -5.07 4.27
N LEU A 124 17.90 -5.98 3.83
CA LEU A 124 16.86 -6.52 4.68
C LEU A 124 17.40 -7.22 5.93
N GLU A 125 18.47 -8.01 5.80
CA GLU A 125 19.13 -8.68 6.93
C GLU A 125 19.64 -7.66 7.96
N GLU A 126 20.32 -6.61 7.50
CA GLU A 126 20.78 -5.51 8.36
C GLU A 126 19.61 -4.82 9.09
N SER A 127 18.52 -4.56 8.38
CA SER A 127 17.32 -3.95 8.96
C SER A 127 16.67 -4.84 10.03
N LEU A 128 16.57 -6.14 9.78
CA LEU A 128 16.01 -7.11 10.73
C LEU A 128 16.85 -7.21 12.02
N LEU A 129 18.16 -7.09 11.91
CA LEU A 129 19.07 -7.17 13.06
C LEU A 129 19.15 -5.86 13.84
N SER A 130 19.09 -4.72 13.16
CA SER A 130 19.23 -3.40 13.80
C SER A 130 17.91 -2.77 14.25
N GLY A 131 16.78 -3.18 13.67
CA GLY A 131 15.50 -2.51 13.86
C GLY A 131 15.40 -1.13 13.17
N ASN A 132 16.35 -0.81 12.27
CA ASN A 132 16.39 0.43 11.49
C ASN A 132 16.16 0.15 10.01
N PRO A 133 15.62 1.10 9.22
CA PRO A 133 15.35 0.89 7.80
C PRO A 133 16.65 1.06 6.97
N ALA A 134 17.58 0.12 7.10
CA ALA A 134 18.91 0.21 6.47
C ALA A 134 18.85 0.39 4.94
N GLY A 135 17.82 -0.16 4.30
CA GLY A 135 17.58 -0.02 2.86
C GLY A 135 17.19 1.39 2.43
N LEU A 136 16.72 2.24 3.35
CA LEU A 136 16.40 3.64 3.08
C LEU A 136 17.62 4.43 2.56
N SER A 137 18.82 4.01 2.95
CA SER A 137 20.08 4.62 2.52
C SER A 137 20.30 4.66 1.00
N GLN A 138 19.52 3.91 0.21
CA GLN A 138 19.51 4.04 -1.26
C GLN A 138 19.01 5.42 -1.74
N PHE A 139 18.23 6.11 -0.94
CA PHE A 139 17.66 7.41 -1.27
C PHE A 139 18.38 8.57 -0.55
N GLY A 140 18.96 8.32 0.62
CA GLY A 140 19.66 9.33 1.41
C GLY A 140 19.81 8.91 2.88
N ASP A 141 20.19 9.85 3.71
CA ASP A 141 20.45 9.63 5.14
C ASP A 141 19.31 10.24 5.97
N TRP A 142 18.32 9.43 6.27
CA TRP A 142 17.16 9.75 7.11
C TRP A 142 16.87 8.60 8.07
N ASP A 143 16.32 8.91 9.23
CA ASP A 143 15.91 7.91 10.21
C ASP A 143 14.67 7.11 9.74
N THR A 144 13.77 7.77 9.01
CA THR A 144 12.58 7.15 8.42
C THR A 144 12.25 7.77 7.07
N LEU A 145 11.46 7.08 6.26
CA LEU A 145 11.07 7.53 4.92
C LEU A 145 10.13 8.75 4.94
N TYR A 146 9.27 8.88 5.94
CA TYR A 146 8.14 9.83 5.91
C TYR A 146 8.58 11.30 5.75
N PRO A 147 9.59 11.82 6.47
CA PRO A 147 10.09 13.17 6.24
C PRO A 147 10.75 13.35 4.87
N ALA A 148 11.24 12.26 4.28
CA ALA A 148 11.98 12.27 3.02
C ALA A 148 11.08 12.17 1.78
N LEU A 149 9.79 11.87 1.91
CA LEU A 149 8.88 11.62 0.78
C LEU A 149 8.90 12.73 -0.28
N SER A 150 8.93 13.99 0.14
CA SER A 150 8.99 15.14 -0.78
C SER A 150 10.32 15.23 -1.56
N SER A 151 11.40 14.65 -1.01
CA SER A 151 12.77 14.71 -1.52
C SER A 151 13.18 13.47 -2.33
N LEU A 152 12.32 12.46 -2.43
CA LEU A 152 12.58 11.28 -3.23
C LEU A 152 12.76 11.62 -4.72
N PRO A 153 13.54 10.82 -5.48
CA PRO A 153 13.55 10.90 -6.94
C PRO A 153 12.14 10.81 -7.52
N SER A 154 11.84 11.53 -8.60
CA SER A 154 10.49 11.67 -9.18
C SER A 154 9.79 10.33 -9.36
N ALA A 155 10.45 9.36 -10.03
CA ALA A 155 9.87 8.04 -10.26
C ALA A 155 9.55 7.27 -8.96
N ALA A 156 10.39 7.39 -7.94
CA ALA A 156 10.16 6.77 -6.64
C ALA A 156 8.98 7.43 -5.92
N LYS A 157 8.94 8.77 -5.91
CA LYS A 157 7.86 9.53 -5.32
C LYS A 157 6.51 9.25 -5.98
N GLU A 158 6.45 9.29 -7.31
CA GLU A 158 5.25 8.98 -8.09
C GLU A 158 4.76 7.55 -7.81
N SER A 159 5.67 6.59 -7.77
CA SER A 159 5.36 5.19 -7.52
C SER A 159 4.85 4.95 -6.09
N TRP A 160 5.43 5.64 -5.11
CA TRP A 160 4.99 5.56 -3.72
C TRP A 160 3.56 6.11 -3.55
N PHE A 161 3.30 7.31 -4.07
CA PHE A 161 1.96 7.90 -4.01
C PHE A 161 0.93 7.10 -4.84
N ALA A 162 1.33 6.57 -5.99
CA ALA A 162 0.44 5.71 -6.78
C ALA A 162 0.04 4.45 -6.03
N PHE A 163 0.97 3.84 -5.28
CA PHE A 163 0.71 2.68 -4.43
C PHE A 163 -0.23 3.03 -3.27
N ASP A 164 0.07 4.08 -2.53
CA ASP A 164 -0.73 4.55 -1.39
C ASP A 164 -2.17 4.86 -1.82
N HIS A 165 -2.34 5.65 -2.87
CA HIS A 165 -3.65 6.03 -3.38
C HIS A 165 -4.42 4.88 -4.05
N PHE A 166 -3.73 3.95 -4.70
CA PHE A 166 -4.38 2.79 -5.29
C PHE A 166 -5.14 1.99 -4.23
N TYR A 167 -4.53 1.78 -3.08
CA TYR A 167 -5.16 1.01 -2.01
C TYR A 167 -6.19 1.81 -1.22
N SER A 168 -5.97 3.10 -0.95
CA SER A 168 -6.86 3.92 -0.12
C SER A 168 -8.13 4.39 -0.83
N ASP A 169 -8.01 4.94 -2.04
CA ASP A 169 -9.09 5.70 -2.68
C ASP A 169 -10.32 4.84 -3.03
N HIS A 170 -10.12 3.56 -3.36
CA HIS A 170 -11.20 2.62 -3.69
C HIS A 170 -12.17 2.34 -2.52
N ALA A 171 -11.82 2.74 -1.30
CA ALA A 171 -12.64 2.51 -0.13
C ALA A 171 -13.62 3.67 0.16
N PHE A 172 -13.34 4.89 -0.29
CA PHE A 172 -14.02 6.11 0.14
C PHE A 172 -15.53 6.10 -0.06
N ASP A 173 -16.00 5.76 -1.26
CA ASP A 173 -17.43 5.76 -1.57
C ASP A 173 -18.24 4.82 -0.66
N SER A 174 -17.64 3.70 -0.26
CA SER A 174 -18.27 2.75 0.65
C SER A 174 -18.13 3.12 2.13
N LEU A 175 -17.16 3.97 2.48
CA LEU A 175 -16.85 4.40 3.84
C LEU A 175 -17.65 5.64 4.27
N LEU A 176 -17.80 6.62 3.39
CA LEU A 176 -18.49 7.88 3.70
C LEU A 176 -19.86 7.69 4.36
N PRO A 177 -20.79 6.87 3.81
CA PRO A 177 -22.09 6.66 4.44
C PRO A 177 -22.03 5.89 5.76
N LEU A 178 -20.96 5.12 6.02
CA LEU A 178 -20.78 4.38 7.27
C LEU A 178 -20.20 5.28 8.37
N VAL A 179 -19.17 6.05 8.03
CA VAL A 179 -18.42 6.87 8.97
C VAL A 179 -19.20 8.13 9.35
N LEU A 180 -19.94 8.71 8.41
CA LEU A 180 -20.73 9.93 8.61
C LEU A 180 -22.23 9.66 8.87
N ALA A 181 -22.61 8.41 9.17
CA ALA A 181 -24.01 8.04 9.42
C ALA A 181 -24.70 8.88 10.51
N ASP A 182 -23.97 9.15 11.59
CA ASP A 182 -24.47 9.92 12.76
C ASP A 182 -24.38 11.44 12.56
N LYS A 183 -23.99 11.91 11.36
CA LYS A 183 -23.81 13.32 11.00
C LYS A 183 -22.96 14.10 12.01
N PRO A 184 -21.69 13.70 12.23
CA PRO A 184 -20.80 14.41 13.13
C PRO A 184 -20.63 15.86 12.69
N ALA A 185 -20.53 16.79 13.64
CA ALA A 185 -20.22 18.19 13.35
C ALA A 185 -18.73 18.43 13.16
N HIS A 186 -17.88 17.64 13.87
CA HIS A 186 -16.43 17.76 13.80
C HIS A 186 -15.74 16.40 13.69
N LEU A 187 -14.90 16.25 12.66
CA LEU A 187 -14.03 15.10 12.42
C LEU A 187 -12.57 15.52 12.57
N VAL A 188 -11.78 14.70 13.26
CA VAL A 188 -10.32 14.83 13.31
C VAL A 188 -9.70 13.70 12.47
N ASP A 189 -8.99 14.07 11.40
CA ASP A 189 -8.30 13.17 10.46
C ASP A 189 -6.82 13.07 10.89
N ILE A 190 -6.46 11.98 11.56
CA ILE A 190 -5.12 11.75 12.10
C ILE A 190 -4.28 11.01 11.06
N GLY A 191 -3.18 11.64 10.61
CA GLY A 191 -2.39 11.15 9.49
C GLY A 191 -3.07 11.39 8.14
N GLY A 192 -3.76 12.54 8.00
CA GLY A 192 -4.59 12.82 6.82
C GLY A 192 -3.84 13.08 5.51
N ASN A 193 -2.50 13.03 5.52
CA ASN A 193 -1.61 13.10 4.36
C ASN A 193 -1.96 14.30 3.45
N THR A 194 -2.37 14.07 2.20
CA THR A 194 -2.76 15.11 1.22
C THR A 194 -4.18 15.66 1.41
N GLY A 195 -4.89 15.27 2.47
CA GLY A 195 -6.24 15.71 2.78
C GLY A 195 -7.33 15.17 1.85
N LYS A 196 -7.11 14.09 1.12
CA LYS A 196 -8.11 13.49 0.21
C LYS A 196 -9.37 13.06 0.96
N TRP A 197 -9.22 12.36 2.08
CA TRP A 197 -10.34 11.94 2.91
C TRP A 197 -11.11 13.14 3.49
N ALA A 198 -10.41 14.13 4.04
CA ALA A 198 -11.02 15.34 4.56
C ALA A 198 -11.88 16.06 3.51
N ARG A 199 -11.37 16.21 2.28
CA ARG A 199 -12.12 16.81 1.16
C ARG A 199 -13.33 15.96 0.76
N ALA A 200 -13.19 14.64 0.69
CA ALA A 200 -14.30 13.72 0.40
C ALA A 200 -15.41 13.83 1.46
N CYS A 201 -15.05 13.90 2.75
CA CYS A 201 -15.99 14.10 3.84
C CYS A 201 -16.71 15.46 3.74
N CYS A 202 -15.99 16.54 3.46
CA CYS A 202 -16.59 17.87 3.28
C CYS A 202 -17.49 17.97 2.05
N HIS A 203 -17.20 17.20 1.01
CA HIS A 203 -18.08 17.10 -0.17
C HIS A 203 -19.36 16.32 0.16
N TYR A 204 -19.22 15.23 0.92
CA TYR A 204 -20.35 14.37 1.29
C TYR A 204 -21.32 15.03 2.29
N GLN A 205 -20.79 15.77 3.28
CA GLN A 205 -21.59 16.41 4.33
C GLN A 205 -21.28 17.91 4.41
N ALA A 206 -22.29 18.75 4.11
CA ALA A 206 -22.12 20.20 3.94
C ALA A 206 -21.70 20.93 5.23
N ASP A 207 -22.18 20.49 6.40
CA ASP A 207 -21.98 21.17 7.69
C ASP A 207 -20.79 20.59 8.48
N LEU A 208 -20.07 19.60 7.93
CA LEU A 208 -18.94 18.96 8.59
C LEU A 208 -17.72 19.89 8.60
N LYS A 209 -17.10 20.03 9.78
CA LYS A 209 -15.75 20.56 9.94
C LYS A 209 -14.76 19.42 10.08
N VAL A 210 -13.59 19.56 9.46
CA VAL A 210 -12.52 18.57 9.54
C VAL A 210 -11.25 19.25 10.03
N THR A 211 -10.54 18.64 10.98
CA THR A 211 -9.18 19.05 11.35
C THR A 211 -8.21 17.95 10.95
N ILE A 212 -7.28 18.26 10.06
CA ILE A 212 -6.21 17.34 9.68
C ILE A 212 -5.06 17.48 10.67
N MET A 213 -4.69 16.38 11.33
CA MET A 213 -3.53 16.29 12.23
C MET A 213 -2.42 15.51 11.52
N ASP A 214 -1.30 16.14 11.22
CA ASP A 214 -0.17 15.50 10.56
C ASP A 214 1.15 16.26 10.80
N LEU A 215 2.25 15.72 10.29
CA LEU A 215 3.55 16.41 10.26
C LEU A 215 3.46 17.73 9.46
N PRO A 216 4.18 18.79 9.85
CA PRO A 216 4.12 20.10 9.18
C PRO A 216 4.34 20.01 7.66
N GLN A 217 5.23 19.12 7.20
CA GLN A 217 5.54 18.93 5.78
C GLN A 217 4.35 18.34 5.00
N GLN A 218 3.62 17.40 5.62
CA GLN A 218 2.43 16.79 5.02
C GLN A 218 1.27 17.79 4.99
N LEU A 219 1.10 18.56 6.05
CA LEU A 219 0.07 19.61 6.10
C LEU A 219 0.28 20.67 5.02
N ALA A 220 1.51 21.00 4.64
CA ALA A 220 1.76 21.93 3.54
C ALA A 220 1.18 21.39 2.22
N LEU A 221 1.36 20.10 1.93
CA LEU A 221 0.77 19.43 0.76
C LEU A 221 -0.77 19.40 0.82
N ALA A 222 -1.32 19.10 2.00
CA ALA A 222 -2.77 19.10 2.22
C ALA A 222 -3.37 20.50 2.04
N GLN A 223 -2.72 21.55 2.54
CA GLN A 223 -3.15 22.95 2.39
C GLN A 223 -3.22 23.36 0.93
N ASP A 224 -2.19 23.05 0.15
CA ASP A 224 -2.16 23.37 -1.29
C ASP A 224 -3.29 22.65 -2.02
N ALA A 225 -3.48 21.36 -1.76
CA ALA A 225 -4.55 20.58 -2.36
C ALA A 225 -5.96 21.03 -1.94
N CYS A 226 -6.14 21.55 -0.72
CA CYS A 226 -7.44 22.03 -0.21
C CYS A 226 -7.79 23.43 -0.70
N ARG A 227 -6.82 24.32 -0.99
CA ARG A 227 -7.07 25.66 -1.51
C ARG A 227 -7.87 25.67 -2.80
N GLU A 228 -7.68 24.68 -3.66
CA GLU A 228 -8.33 24.58 -4.96
C GLU A 228 -9.78 24.09 -4.90
N THR A 229 -10.25 23.62 -3.74
CA THR A 229 -11.53 22.88 -3.62
C THR A 229 -12.69 23.67 -3.03
N GLY A 230 -12.46 24.89 -2.56
CA GLY A 230 -13.51 25.71 -1.92
C GLY A 230 -13.90 25.28 -0.49
N PHE A 231 -13.19 24.31 0.11
CA PHE A 231 -13.47 23.83 1.49
C PHE A 231 -12.61 24.49 2.56
N GLY A 232 -11.83 25.53 2.22
CA GLY A 232 -10.83 26.15 3.11
C GLY A 232 -11.37 26.65 4.45
N GLU A 233 -12.65 27.05 4.54
CA GLU A 233 -13.28 27.45 5.80
C GLU A 233 -13.75 26.29 6.69
N ARG A 234 -13.72 25.06 6.16
CA ARG A 234 -14.19 23.84 6.85
C ARG A 234 -13.10 22.84 7.15
N ILE A 235 -11.88 23.06 6.63
CA ILE A 235 -10.74 22.19 6.85
C ILE A 235 -9.66 22.99 7.59
N ASP A 236 -9.43 22.63 8.85
CA ASP A 236 -8.36 23.15 9.69
C ASP A 236 -7.13 22.23 9.66
N PHE A 237 -5.95 22.76 9.98
CA PHE A 237 -4.67 22.05 9.95
C PHE A 237 -3.98 22.17 11.30
N HIS A 238 -3.71 21.02 11.92
CA HIS A 238 -3.08 20.94 13.23
C HIS A 238 -1.71 20.24 13.11
N PRO A 239 -0.59 20.99 13.08
CA PRO A 239 0.73 20.39 12.95
C PRO A 239 1.11 19.67 14.25
N VAL A 240 1.47 18.40 14.14
CA VAL A 240 1.89 17.58 15.28
C VAL A 240 2.81 16.44 14.83
N ASP A 241 3.84 16.19 15.62
CA ASP A 241 4.58 14.92 15.60
C ASP A 241 4.05 14.05 16.75
N LEU A 242 3.37 12.98 16.38
CA LEU A 242 2.73 12.05 17.32
C LEU A 242 3.73 11.17 18.10
N LEU A 243 5.00 11.17 17.71
CA LEU A 243 6.05 10.41 18.36
C LEU A 243 6.80 11.19 19.44
N THR A 244 6.47 12.45 19.64
CA THR A 244 7.01 13.25 20.77
C THR A 244 6.45 12.75 22.11
N GLU A 245 7.12 13.09 23.22
CA GLU A 245 6.71 12.69 24.57
C GLU A 245 5.30 13.19 24.96
N SER A 246 4.88 14.33 24.44
CA SER A 246 3.60 14.94 24.78
C SER A 246 2.94 15.59 23.57
N PRO A 247 2.48 14.81 22.59
CA PRO A 247 1.84 15.33 21.41
C PRO A 247 0.49 15.97 21.79
N ARG A 248 0.21 17.13 21.20
CA ARG A 248 -1.07 17.82 21.42
C ARG A 248 -2.10 17.31 20.43
N PHE A 249 -3.15 16.70 20.94
CA PHE A 249 -4.29 16.24 20.14
C PHE A 249 -5.40 17.28 20.14
N VAL A 250 -6.17 17.33 19.06
CA VAL A 250 -7.43 18.09 19.02
C VAL A 250 -8.46 17.34 19.87
N GLU A 251 -9.01 18.02 20.86
CA GLU A 251 -9.91 17.43 21.86
C GLU A 251 -11.39 17.68 21.53
N GLY A 252 -12.25 16.76 21.96
CA GLY A 252 -13.71 16.95 21.98
C GLY A 252 -14.40 16.85 20.62
N ALA A 253 -13.72 16.34 19.59
CA ALA A 253 -14.37 16.06 18.32
C ALA A 253 -15.37 14.89 18.44
N ASP A 254 -16.40 14.90 17.59
CA ASP A 254 -17.38 13.82 17.51
C ASP A 254 -16.76 12.54 16.98
N LEU A 255 -15.83 12.70 16.03
CA LEU A 255 -15.24 11.60 15.31
C LEU A 255 -13.73 11.79 15.11
N TYR A 256 -12.97 10.73 15.40
CA TYR A 256 -11.55 10.59 15.09
C TYR A 256 -11.40 9.52 14.02
N TRP A 257 -10.55 9.80 13.06
CA TRP A 257 -10.30 8.92 11.91
C TRP A 257 -8.80 8.63 11.77
N MET A 258 -8.45 7.36 11.55
CA MET A 258 -7.12 6.89 11.20
C MET A 258 -7.26 5.89 10.05
N SER A 259 -6.55 6.09 8.95
CA SER A 259 -6.63 5.24 7.77
C SER A 259 -5.25 4.89 7.24
N GLN A 260 -4.92 3.60 7.20
CA GLN A 260 -3.62 3.10 6.74
C GLN A 260 -2.47 3.93 7.37
N PHE A 261 -2.58 4.11 8.66
CA PHE A 261 -1.76 5.00 9.44
C PHE A 261 -1.06 4.29 10.59
N LEU A 262 -1.77 3.43 11.31
CA LEU A 262 -1.21 2.75 12.47
C LEU A 262 -0.23 1.63 12.07
N ASP A 263 -0.33 1.09 10.87
CA ASP A 263 0.65 0.18 10.28
C ASP A 263 2.03 0.81 10.05
N CYS A 264 2.11 2.15 10.08
CA CYS A 264 3.35 2.92 10.03
C CYS A 264 4.13 2.94 11.36
N PHE A 265 3.62 2.34 12.44
CA PHE A 265 4.17 2.45 13.78
C PHE A 265 4.41 1.08 14.44
N SER A 266 5.41 1.03 15.33
CA SER A 266 5.60 -0.12 16.21
C SER A 266 4.43 -0.26 17.20
N GLU A 267 4.24 -1.45 17.78
CA GLU A 267 3.19 -1.67 18.78
C GLU A 267 3.28 -0.70 19.97
N ALA A 268 4.49 -0.33 20.41
CA ALA A 268 4.68 0.62 21.50
C ALA A 268 4.21 2.03 21.09
N GLN A 269 4.51 2.46 19.87
CA GLN A 269 4.07 3.74 19.32
C GLN A 269 2.56 3.75 19.09
N ILE A 270 1.98 2.65 18.57
CA ILE A 270 0.51 2.50 18.43
C ILE A 270 -0.18 2.66 19.79
N ARG A 271 0.34 2.01 20.85
CA ARG A 271 -0.21 2.18 22.21
C ARG A 271 -0.21 3.64 22.65
N SER A 272 0.89 4.35 22.40
CA SER A 272 1.01 5.78 22.72
C SER A 272 -0.01 6.61 21.96
N VAL A 273 -0.10 6.45 20.64
CA VAL A 273 -1.06 7.17 19.78
C VAL A 273 -2.49 6.90 20.22
N LEU A 274 -2.86 5.65 20.44
CA LEU A 274 -4.21 5.28 20.89
C LEU A 274 -4.53 5.82 22.30
N ALA A 275 -3.56 5.82 23.21
CA ALA A 275 -3.75 6.37 24.56
C ALA A 275 -3.98 7.89 24.53
N HIS A 276 -3.26 8.64 23.68
CA HIS A 276 -3.46 10.08 23.49
C HIS A 276 -4.80 10.37 22.80
N THR A 277 -5.14 9.61 21.76
CA THR A 277 -6.45 9.71 21.09
C THR A 277 -7.58 9.49 22.08
N ARG A 278 -7.49 8.42 22.89
CA ARG A 278 -8.50 8.13 23.94
C ARG A 278 -8.65 9.26 24.94
N LYS A 279 -7.56 9.96 25.33
CA LYS A 279 -7.63 11.13 26.22
C LYS A 279 -8.33 12.33 25.56
N ALA A 280 -8.15 12.51 24.26
CA ALA A 280 -8.79 13.58 23.49
C ALA A 280 -10.28 13.32 23.23
N MET A 281 -10.71 12.06 23.21
CA MET A 281 -12.08 11.64 22.99
C MET A 281 -13.00 11.96 24.19
N SER A 282 -14.20 12.44 23.91
CA SER A 282 -15.32 12.44 24.86
C SER A 282 -15.94 11.02 24.95
N LYS A 283 -16.83 10.81 25.91
CA LYS A 283 -17.59 9.54 26.03
C LYS A 283 -18.48 9.24 24.80
N ASP A 284 -18.90 10.29 24.10
CA ASP A 284 -19.79 10.19 22.95
C ASP A 284 -19.03 10.13 21.62
N SER A 285 -17.73 10.43 21.63
CA SER A 285 -16.85 10.35 20.46
C SER A 285 -16.73 8.92 19.91
N ARG A 286 -16.49 8.82 18.61
CA ARG A 286 -16.11 7.57 17.94
C ARG A 286 -14.72 7.68 17.35
N LEU A 287 -13.95 6.60 17.44
CA LEU A 287 -12.70 6.43 16.69
C LEU A 287 -12.93 5.37 15.62
N TYR A 288 -12.75 5.78 14.37
CA TYR A 288 -12.73 4.85 13.24
C TYR A 288 -11.31 4.59 12.81
N ILE A 289 -10.95 3.32 12.66
CA ILE A 289 -9.65 2.86 12.19
C ILE A 289 -9.88 2.01 10.95
N LEU A 290 -9.28 2.41 9.84
CA LEU A 290 -9.26 1.65 8.59
C LEU A 290 -7.88 1.10 8.36
N GLU A 291 -7.71 -0.21 8.47
CA GLU A 291 -6.43 -0.89 8.29
C GLU A 291 -6.53 -2.15 7.44
N THR A 292 -5.41 -2.58 6.94
CA THR A 292 -5.30 -3.80 6.16
C THR A 292 -4.66 -4.90 7.00
N PHE A 293 -5.48 -5.87 7.46
CA PHE A 293 -5.01 -7.03 8.22
C PHE A 293 -4.82 -8.23 7.30
N TRP A 294 -3.65 -8.86 7.33
CA TRP A 294 -3.37 -10.00 6.44
C TRP A 294 -4.27 -11.22 6.72
N ASP A 295 -4.74 -11.41 7.95
CA ASP A 295 -5.66 -12.51 8.34
C ASP A 295 -7.12 -12.26 7.98
N LYS A 296 -7.49 -11.03 7.57
CA LYS A 296 -8.84 -10.63 7.15
C LYS A 296 -8.97 -10.45 5.64
N GLN A 297 -7.95 -10.82 4.88
CA GLN A 297 -7.99 -10.69 3.43
C GLN A 297 -8.98 -11.68 2.79
N PRO A 298 -9.59 -11.33 1.65
CA PRO A 298 -10.58 -12.17 0.97
C PRO A 298 -9.98 -13.45 0.36
N ASN A 299 -8.69 -13.45 0.06
CA ASN A 299 -7.99 -14.58 -0.57
C ASN A 299 -6.50 -14.61 -0.21
N GLU A 300 -5.84 -15.74 -0.51
CA GLU A 300 -4.43 -15.96 -0.18
C GLU A 300 -3.48 -15.00 -0.91
N ALA A 301 -3.77 -14.63 -2.15
CA ALA A 301 -2.93 -13.70 -2.92
C ALA A 301 -2.91 -12.31 -2.28
N SER A 302 -4.08 -11.80 -1.85
CA SER A 302 -4.15 -10.53 -1.11
C SER A 302 -3.42 -10.61 0.22
N ALA A 303 -3.56 -11.70 0.98
CA ALA A 303 -2.82 -11.90 2.24
C ALA A 303 -1.30 -11.94 2.00
N TYR A 304 -0.85 -12.55 0.90
CA TYR A 304 0.55 -12.55 0.50
C TYR A 304 1.07 -11.14 0.21
N CYS A 305 0.33 -10.33 -0.56
CA CYS A 305 0.71 -8.94 -0.85
C CYS A 305 0.85 -8.11 0.43
N VAL A 306 -0.13 -8.23 1.35
CA VAL A 306 -0.10 -7.53 2.64
C VAL A 306 1.13 -7.94 3.47
N ASN A 307 1.42 -9.24 3.56
CA ASN A 307 2.61 -9.72 4.26
C ASN A 307 3.92 -9.26 3.60
N ALA A 308 3.98 -9.23 2.26
CA ALA A 308 5.14 -8.72 1.53
C ALA A 308 5.38 -7.23 1.82
N THR A 309 4.30 -6.42 1.90
CA THR A 309 4.38 -5.01 2.27
C THR A 309 4.99 -4.79 3.67
N SER A 310 4.82 -5.74 4.61
CA SER A 310 5.50 -5.68 5.91
C SER A 310 7.02 -5.51 5.79
N LEU A 311 7.63 -6.11 4.78
CA LEU A 311 9.07 -6.05 4.57
C LEU A 311 9.53 -4.67 4.04
N TYR A 312 8.64 -3.95 3.33
CA TYR A 312 8.87 -2.55 2.98
C TYR A 312 8.99 -1.69 4.23
N PHE A 313 8.08 -1.83 5.20
CA PHE A 313 8.18 -1.10 6.47
C PHE A 313 9.50 -1.41 7.19
N THR A 314 9.89 -2.68 7.25
CA THR A 314 11.13 -3.12 7.90
C THR A 314 12.37 -2.58 7.22
N ALA A 315 12.47 -2.70 5.89
CA ALA A 315 13.72 -2.39 5.19
C ALA A 315 13.85 -0.93 4.75
N ILE A 316 12.73 -0.23 4.51
CA ILE A 316 12.72 1.08 3.83
C ILE A 316 12.03 2.16 4.66
N ALA A 317 10.84 1.88 5.24
CA ALA A 317 10.04 2.96 5.79
C ALA A 317 10.52 3.42 7.17
N ASN A 318 10.63 2.50 8.15
CA ASN A 318 10.94 2.87 9.53
C ASN A 318 11.67 1.81 10.36
N GLY A 319 11.79 0.57 9.87
CA GLY A 319 12.55 -0.51 10.54
C GLY A 319 11.79 -1.29 11.62
N ASN A 320 10.64 -0.82 12.09
CA ASN A 320 10.02 -1.36 13.32
C ASN A 320 8.49 -1.52 13.27
N SER A 321 7.87 -1.30 12.11
CA SER A 321 6.44 -1.52 11.90
C SER A 321 6.17 -2.62 10.84
N ARG A 322 4.91 -2.96 10.67
CA ARG A 322 4.49 -4.05 9.79
C ARG A 322 3.00 -4.00 9.51
N MET A 323 2.54 -4.73 8.51
CA MET A 323 1.14 -5.12 8.38
C MET A 323 0.78 -6.13 9.48
N TYR A 324 -0.17 -5.77 10.32
CA TYR A 324 -0.46 -6.52 11.54
C TYR A 324 -1.49 -7.63 11.34
N HIS A 325 -1.50 -8.61 12.25
CA HIS A 325 -2.64 -9.50 12.44
C HIS A 325 -3.73 -8.75 13.23
N SER A 326 -5.00 -8.94 12.89
CA SER A 326 -6.11 -8.21 13.52
C SER A 326 -6.15 -8.35 15.05
N SER A 327 -5.80 -9.51 15.58
CA SER A 327 -5.78 -9.73 17.04
C SER A 327 -4.77 -8.86 17.78
N VAL A 328 -3.68 -8.43 17.12
CA VAL A 328 -2.72 -7.50 17.72
C VAL A 328 -3.40 -6.16 17.94
N PHE A 329 -4.12 -5.66 16.94
CA PHE A 329 -4.89 -4.40 17.08
C PHE A 329 -5.99 -4.50 18.12
N GLU A 330 -6.74 -5.60 18.18
CA GLU A 330 -7.76 -5.83 19.21
C GLU A 330 -7.15 -5.76 20.62
N GLN A 331 -5.97 -6.32 20.82
CA GLN A 331 -5.23 -6.22 22.07
C GLN A 331 -4.80 -4.79 22.38
N LEU A 332 -4.16 -4.10 21.42
CA LEU A 332 -3.67 -2.72 21.58
C LEU A 332 -4.80 -1.74 21.92
N LEU A 333 -5.95 -1.86 21.26
CA LEU A 333 -7.14 -1.07 21.58
C LEU A 333 -7.62 -1.33 23.00
N THR A 334 -7.68 -2.58 23.39
CA THR A 334 -8.11 -3.00 24.74
C THR A 334 -7.18 -2.44 25.83
N GLU A 335 -5.88 -2.54 25.64
CA GLU A 335 -4.84 -2.02 26.53
C GLU A 335 -4.89 -0.49 26.63
N SER A 336 -5.27 0.20 25.56
CA SER A 336 -5.40 1.66 25.49
C SER A 336 -6.73 2.19 26.07
N GLY A 337 -7.61 1.32 26.62
CA GLY A 337 -8.90 1.71 27.18
C GLY A 337 -9.98 2.02 26.14
N LEU A 338 -9.83 1.43 24.95
CA LEU A 338 -10.81 1.48 23.87
C LEU A 338 -11.50 0.12 23.73
N THR A 339 -12.69 0.12 23.15
CA THR A 339 -13.42 -1.12 22.80
C THR A 339 -13.99 -1.01 21.40
N ILE A 340 -13.92 -2.11 20.63
CA ILE A 340 -14.55 -2.22 19.33
C ILE A 340 -16.06 -2.40 19.54
N GLY A 341 -16.84 -1.45 19.05
CA GLY A 341 -18.30 -1.55 19.05
C GLY A 341 -18.81 -2.42 17.90
N TRP A 342 -18.24 -2.23 16.71
CA TRP A 342 -18.47 -3.05 15.52
C TRP A 342 -17.28 -2.98 14.57
N GLN A 343 -17.22 -3.93 13.64
CA GLN A 343 -16.20 -3.97 12.60
C GLN A 343 -16.80 -4.46 11.27
N LYS A 344 -16.21 -4.01 10.17
CA LYS A 344 -16.59 -4.44 8.82
C LYS A 344 -15.34 -4.76 8.01
N HIS A 345 -15.30 -5.96 7.45
CA HIS A 345 -14.18 -6.44 6.65
C HIS A 345 -14.46 -6.29 5.15
N ASN A 346 -13.43 -6.46 4.36
CA ASN A 346 -13.48 -6.49 2.89
C ASN A 346 -14.07 -5.22 2.28
N ILE A 347 -13.58 -4.07 2.74
CA ILE A 347 -13.91 -2.76 2.19
C ILE A 347 -12.86 -2.39 1.15
N GLY A 348 -13.29 -1.91 -0.02
CA GLY A 348 -12.37 -1.61 -1.13
C GLY A 348 -11.52 -2.83 -1.48
N LEU A 349 -10.21 -2.70 -1.39
CA LEU A 349 -9.24 -3.74 -1.71
C LEU A 349 -8.82 -4.61 -0.50
N GLY A 350 -9.74 -4.88 0.42
CA GLY A 350 -9.49 -5.79 1.55
C GLY A 350 -9.25 -5.11 2.90
N HIS A 351 -9.65 -3.85 3.04
CA HIS A 351 -9.57 -3.14 4.31
C HIS A 351 -10.59 -3.64 5.33
N THR A 352 -10.26 -3.43 6.59
CA THR A 352 -11.15 -3.62 7.74
C THR A 352 -11.37 -2.28 8.42
N LEU A 353 -12.63 -1.89 8.58
CA LEU A 353 -13.04 -0.74 9.36
C LEU A 353 -13.39 -1.20 10.78
N LEU A 354 -12.76 -0.61 11.76
CA LEU A 354 -13.06 -0.77 13.19
C LEU A 354 -13.73 0.51 13.69
N CYS A 355 -14.91 0.41 14.30
CA CYS A 355 -15.56 1.49 15.02
C CYS A 355 -15.32 1.30 16.51
N CYS A 356 -14.55 2.18 17.12
CA CYS A 356 -14.12 2.09 18.51
C CYS A 356 -14.74 3.20 19.36
N LYS A 357 -14.91 2.94 20.65
CA LYS A 357 -15.38 3.89 21.66
C LYS A 357 -14.56 3.75 22.95
N VAL A 358 -14.62 4.76 23.77
CA VAL A 358 -14.04 4.73 25.13
C VAL A 358 -14.77 3.67 25.96
N LYS A 359 -14.00 2.86 26.70
CA LYS A 359 -14.54 1.88 27.67
C LYS A 359 -15.25 2.56 28.81
#